data_3501bb9cc1990ae892df9a37e6875ab9
#
_entry.id   3501bb9cc1990ae892df9a37e6875ab9
#
_cell.length_a   1.000
_cell.length_b   1.000
_cell.length_c   1.000
_cell.angle_alpha   90.00
_cell.angle_beta   90.00
_cell.angle_gamma   90.00
#
_symmetry.space_group_name_H-M   'P 1'
#
loop_
_entity.id
_entity.type
_entity.pdbx_description
1 polymer ?
#
loop_
_entity_poly.entity_id
_entity_poly.type
_entity_poly.pdbx_seq_one_letter_code
_entity_poly.pdbx_strand_id
1 'polypeptide(L)'
;MKKRENNYAFIDSQNLNLSIQSLGWKLDFARFRVYLKEKYGVSNAFLFVGYVEGNNNLYTSLQSAGFICIFKPTLTYKDGTIKGNVDAELVLHTMIQLPRFDKAIIVTGDGDFYCLVQYLLEQNKLGTVLVPNQLKYSALLKRFARKHIAFMNDLQNKLTYKKEGGRK
;
A
#
# COMPACT_ATOMS: atom_id res chain seq x y z
N MET A 1 7.64 11.99 -27.79
CA MET A 1 7.37 10.82 -26.92
C MET A 1 7.02 11.29 -25.51
N LYS A 2 5.87 10.93 -24.98
CA LYS A 2 5.59 11.14 -23.55
C LYS A 2 6.63 10.37 -22.73
N LYS A 3 7.39 11.07 -21.87
CA LYS A 3 8.27 10.44 -20.92
C LYS A 3 7.45 9.45 -20.08
N ARG A 4 7.87 8.19 -20.05
CA ARG A 4 7.20 7.17 -19.23
C ARG A 4 7.38 7.56 -17.76
N GLU A 5 6.29 7.75 -17.03
CA GLU A 5 6.34 8.06 -15.60
C GLU A 5 7.02 6.93 -14.84
N ASN A 6 7.91 7.30 -13.93
CA ASN A 6 8.61 6.39 -13.03
C ASN A 6 8.12 6.64 -11.61
N ASN A 7 6.89 6.22 -11.33
CA ASN A 7 6.29 6.40 -10.03
C ASN A 7 6.54 5.18 -9.13
N TYR A 8 6.65 5.42 -7.83
CA TYR A 8 6.79 4.37 -6.83
C TYR A 8 5.56 4.33 -5.93
N ALA A 9 5.15 3.15 -5.53
CA ALA A 9 4.11 2.95 -4.53
C ALA A 9 4.72 2.53 -3.19
N PHE A 10 4.18 3.08 -2.11
CA PHE A 10 4.54 2.76 -0.74
C PHE A 10 3.26 2.35 0.00
N ILE A 11 3.20 1.09 0.40
CA ILE A 11 1.96 0.43 0.77
C ILE A 11 2.04 -0.06 2.21
N ASP A 12 1.16 0.48 3.05
CA ASP A 12 0.89 -0.03 4.39
C ASP A 12 0.01 -1.28 4.29
N SER A 13 0.64 -2.46 4.34
CA SER A 13 -0.06 -3.71 4.06
C SER A 13 -1.13 -4.04 5.09
N GLN A 14 -0.91 -3.73 6.35
CA GLN A 14 -1.88 -4.00 7.41
C GLN A 14 -3.13 -3.13 7.25
N ASN A 15 -2.95 -1.82 7.06
CA ASN A 15 -4.07 -0.91 6.83
C ASN A 15 -4.84 -1.29 5.57
N LEU A 16 -4.14 -1.58 4.47
CA LEU A 16 -4.75 -2.03 3.21
C LEU A 16 -5.60 -3.29 3.43
N ASN A 17 -5.03 -4.32 4.03
CA ASN A 17 -5.69 -5.61 4.19
C ASN A 17 -6.91 -5.51 5.12
N LEU A 18 -6.76 -4.89 6.29
CA LEU A 18 -7.86 -4.71 7.25
C LEU A 18 -8.98 -3.83 6.69
N SER A 19 -8.64 -2.78 5.96
CA SER A 19 -9.62 -1.88 5.35
C SER A 19 -10.43 -2.57 4.25
N ILE A 20 -9.79 -3.36 3.39
CA ILE A 20 -10.47 -4.12 2.34
C ILE A 20 -11.35 -5.22 2.95
N GLN A 21 -10.85 -5.95 3.95
CA GLN A 21 -11.65 -6.95 4.66
C GLN A 21 -12.89 -6.34 5.33
N SER A 22 -12.79 -5.13 5.87
CA SER A 22 -13.93 -4.41 6.46
C SER A 22 -15.02 -4.07 5.45
N LEU A 23 -14.70 -4.05 4.15
CA LEU A 23 -15.65 -3.89 3.04
C LEU A 23 -16.25 -5.22 2.58
N GLY A 24 -15.87 -6.35 3.19
CA GLY A 24 -16.44 -7.67 2.92
C GLY A 24 -15.81 -8.41 1.74
N TRP A 25 -14.63 -8.01 1.28
CA TRP A 25 -13.95 -8.71 0.19
C TRP A 25 -12.45 -8.92 0.47
N LYS A 26 -11.81 -9.72 -0.36
CA LYS A 26 -10.39 -10.05 -0.26
C LYS A 26 -9.66 -9.53 -1.48
N LEU A 27 -8.56 -8.81 -1.25
CA LEU A 27 -7.72 -8.26 -2.30
C LEU A 27 -6.90 -9.35 -3.00
N ASP A 28 -6.91 -9.35 -4.33
CA ASP A 28 -5.93 -10.05 -5.15
C ASP A 28 -4.70 -9.13 -5.36
N PHE A 29 -3.61 -9.44 -4.69
CA PHE A 29 -2.40 -8.62 -4.74
C PHE A 29 -1.74 -8.60 -6.12
N ALA A 30 -1.79 -9.70 -6.88
CA ALA A 30 -1.26 -9.74 -8.24
C ALA A 30 -2.02 -8.78 -9.15
N ARG A 31 -3.35 -8.77 -9.09
CA ARG A 31 -4.19 -7.81 -9.82
C ARG A 31 -3.95 -6.38 -9.36
N PHE A 32 -3.77 -6.17 -8.07
CA PHE A 32 -3.48 -4.86 -7.51
C PHE A 32 -2.13 -4.32 -8.01
N ARG A 33 -1.11 -5.17 -8.10
CA ARG A 33 0.18 -4.79 -8.67
C ARG A 33 0.07 -4.32 -10.12
N VAL A 34 -0.69 -5.04 -10.94
CA VAL A 34 -0.98 -4.67 -12.33
C VAL A 34 -1.74 -3.33 -12.39
N TYR A 35 -2.76 -3.17 -11.55
CA TYR A 35 -3.53 -1.93 -11.45
C TYR A 35 -2.66 -0.71 -11.13
N LEU A 36 -1.76 -0.84 -10.17
CA LEU A 36 -0.82 0.24 -9.82
C LEU A 36 0.08 0.63 -11.02
N LYS A 37 0.55 -0.37 -11.77
CA LYS A 37 1.36 -0.13 -12.96
C LYS A 37 0.57 0.58 -14.06
N GLU A 38 -0.62 0.09 -14.37
CA GLU A 38 -1.43 0.60 -15.49
C GLU A 38 -2.05 1.95 -15.18
N LYS A 39 -2.61 2.13 -13.99
CA LYS A 39 -3.33 3.36 -13.60
C LYS A 39 -2.39 4.50 -13.23
N TYR A 40 -1.32 4.20 -12.49
CA TYR A 40 -0.45 5.20 -11.88
C TYR A 40 0.99 5.18 -12.37
N GLY A 41 1.33 4.37 -13.37
CA GLY A 41 2.70 4.28 -13.88
C GLY A 41 3.72 3.78 -12.84
N VAL A 42 3.29 2.93 -11.90
CA VAL A 42 4.14 2.43 -10.82
C VAL A 42 5.12 1.41 -11.36
N SER A 43 6.41 1.75 -11.30
CA SER A 43 7.51 0.85 -11.65
C SER A 43 7.93 -0.04 -10.48
N ASN A 44 8.02 0.53 -9.28
CA ASN A 44 8.38 -0.17 -8.05
C ASN A 44 7.27 -0.01 -7.00
N ALA A 45 6.79 -1.12 -6.47
CA ALA A 45 5.78 -1.15 -5.42
C ALA A 45 6.36 -1.78 -4.15
N PHE A 46 6.59 -0.94 -3.14
CA PHE A 46 7.10 -1.35 -1.83
C PHE A 46 5.93 -1.70 -0.91
N LEU A 47 5.96 -2.91 -0.39
CA LEU A 47 4.95 -3.42 0.54
C LEU A 47 5.59 -3.61 1.92
N PHE A 48 5.13 -2.85 2.89
CA PHE A 48 5.65 -2.87 4.25
C PHE A 48 4.83 -3.85 5.09
N VAL A 49 5.49 -4.86 5.60
CA VAL A 49 4.86 -6.04 6.24
C VAL A 49 5.51 -6.32 7.58
N GLY A 50 4.71 -6.48 8.64
CA GLY A 50 5.18 -7.11 9.86
C GLY A 50 5.47 -8.59 9.59
N TYR A 51 6.70 -9.02 9.86
CA TYR A 51 7.09 -10.42 9.64
C TYR A 51 6.42 -11.34 10.64
N VAL A 52 5.74 -12.37 10.16
CA VAL A 52 5.18 -13.45 10.97
C VAL A 52 5.77 -14.77 10.48
N GLU A 53 6.40 -15.50 11.40
CA GLU A 53 6.94 -16.81 11.12
C GLU A 53 5.83 -17.76 10.61
N GLY A 54 6.16 -18.58 9.62
CA GLY A 54 5.21 -19.51 8.98
C GLY A 54 4.47 -18.97 7.77
N ASN A 55 4.54 -17.67 7.47
CA ASN A 55 3.87 -17.05 6.31
C ASN A 55 4.75 -17.00 5.04
N ASN A 56 5.76 -17.84 4.92
CA ASN A 56 6.71 -17.79 3.81
C ASN A 56 6.04 -17.95 2.44
N ASN A 57 5.01 -18.77 2.32
CA ASN A 57 4.27 -18.95 1.06
C ASN A 57 3.56 -17.66 0.63
N LEU A 58 2.98 -16.92 1.58
CA LEU A 58 2.38 -15.62 1.34
C LEU A 58 3.43 -14.62 0.83
N TYR A 59 4.57 -14.53 1.51
CA TYR A 59 5.64 -13.61 1.15
C TYR A 59 6.24 -13.92 -0.23
N THR A 60 6.46 -15.18 -0.54
CA THR A 60 6.90 -15.62 -1.87
C THR A 60 5.88 -15.24 -2.94
N SER A 61 4.60 -15.42 -2.68
CA SER A 61 3.50 -15.04 -3.59
C SER A 61 3.48 -13.53 -3.86
N LEU A 62 3.67 -12.70 -2.83
CA LEU A 62 3.72 -11.25 -2.96
C LEU A 62 4.93 -10.80 -3.78
N GLN A 63 6.09 -11.38 -3.54
CA GLN A 63 7.31 -11.09 -4.30
C GLN A 63 7.17 -11.53 -5.77
N SER A 64 6.58 -12.69 -6.02
CA SER A 64 6.30 -13.19 -7.36
C SER A 64 5.31 -12.31 -8.11
N ALA A 65 4.38 -11.67 -7.42
CA ALA A 65 3.46 -10.69 -7.99
C ALA A 65 4.13 -9.35 -8.37
N GLY A 66 5.39 -9.13 -7.94
CA GLY A 66 6.19 -7.96 -8.28
C GLY A 66 6.25 -6.90 -7.21
N PHE A 67 5.89 -7.22 -5.96
CA PHE A 67 6.11 -6.33 -4.82
C PHE A 67 7.52 -6.48 -4.26
N ILE A 68 8.09 -5.37 -3.83
CA ILE A 68 9.30 -5.32 -3.02
C ILE A 68 8.86 -5.33 -1.56
N CYS A 69 8.96 -6.47 -0.90
CA CYS A 69 8.53 -6.61 0.48
C CYS A 69 9.61 -6.09 1.44
N ILE A 70 9.23 -5.17 2.30
CA ILE A 70 10.06 -4.67 3.39
C ILE A 70 9.49 -5.22 4.68
N PHE A 71 10.23 -6.10 5.34
CA PHE A 71 9.80 -6.79 6.55
C PHE A 71 10.29 -6.06 7.79
N LYS A 72 9.39 -5.90 8.75
CA LYS A 72 9.74 -5.48 10.11
C LYS A 72 9.65 -6.69 11.04
N PRO A 73 10.67 -6.93 11.88
CA PRO A 73 10.57 -7.91 12.95
C PRO A 73 9.37 -7.59 13.86
N THR A 74 8.55 -8.59 14.14
CA THR A 74 7.44 -8.47 15.10
C THR A 74 7.84 -9.04 16.44
N LEU A 75 7.33 -8.43 17.51
CA LEU A 75 7.47 -8.93 18.87
C LEU A 75 6.13 -9.49 19.32
N THR A 76 6.16 -10.77 19.77
CA THR A 76 5.02 -11.37 20.43
C THR A 76 5.17 -11.22 21.94
N TYR A 77 4.24 -10.53 22.57
CA TYR A 77 4.20 -10.39 24.02
C TYR A 77 3.68 -11.68 24.69
N LYS A 78 3.90 -11.79 26.01
CA LYS A 78 3.45 -12.95 26.81
C LYS A 78 1.93 -13.17 26.79
N ASP A 79 1.15 -12.13 26.49
CA ASP A 79 -0.32 -12.18 26.34
C ASP A 79 -0.77 -12.57 24.93
N GLY A 80 0.17 -12.89 24.02
CA GLY A 80 -0.12 -13.24 22.63
C GLY A 80 -0.30 -12.06 21.68
N THR A 81 -0.22 -10.81 22.17
CA THR A 81 -0.28 -9.61 21.30
C THR A 81 0.97 -9.49 20.44
N ILE A 82 0.78 -9.21 19.17
CA ILE A 82 1.86 -8.96 18.20
C ILE A 82 1.97 -7.46 17.96
N LYS A 83 3.16 -6.90 18.23
CA LYS A 83 3.48 -5.52 17.90
C LYS A 83 4.37 -5.46 16.67
N GLY A 84 3.91 -4.80 15.62
CA GLY A 84 4.63 -4.72 14.34
C GLY A 84 4.15 -3.57 13.46
N ASN A 85 4.01 -2.36 14.05
CA ASN A 85 3.71 -1.16 13.28
C ASN A 85 4.86 -0.83 12.33
N VAL A 86 4.58 -0.65 11.04
CA VAL A 86 5.56 -0.41 9.96
C VAL A 86 5.65 1.06 9.52
N ASP A 87 5.08 1.99 10.28
CA ASP A 87 4.97 3.40 9.89
C ASP A 87 6.35 4.04 9.70
N ALA A 88 7.27 3.79 10.64
CA ALA A 88 8.61 4.33 10.57
C ALA A 88 9.37 3.82 9.35
N GLU A 89 9.25 2.53 9.04
CA GLU A 89 9.88 1.91 7.87
C GLU A 89 9.32 2.48 6.57
N LEU A 90 8.01 2.67 6.48
CA LEU A 90 7.37 3.25 5.29
C LEU A 90 7.88 4.68 5.06
N VAL A 91 7.89 5.51 6.08
CA VAL A 91 8.39 6.90 5.99
C VAL A 91 9.87 6.92 5.60
N LEU A 92 10.71 6.14 6.29
CA LEU A 92 12.15 6.08 6.03
C LEU A 92 12.45 5.65 4.60
N HIS A 93 11.84 4.55 4.14
CA HIS A 93 12.08 4.04 2.79
C HIS A 93 11.56 4.99 1.71
N THR A 94 10.45 5.67 1.94
CA THR A 94 9.97 6.72 1.03
C THR A 94 11.02 7.82 0.88
N MET A 95 11.63 8.26 1.98
CA MET A 95 12.66 9.29 1.96
C MET A 95 13.95 8.82 1.30
N ILE A 96 14.38 7.58 1.55
CA ILE A 96 15.55 6.98 0.89
C ILE A 96 15.35 6.93 -0.63
N GLN A 97 14.15 6.61 -1.09
CA GLN A 97 13.83 6.48 -2.51
C GLN A 97 13.49 7.82 -3.20
N LEU A 98 13.33 8.90 -2.45
CA LEU A 98 12.85 10.19 -2.96
C LEU A 98 13.54 10.68 -4.23
N PRO A 99 14.87 10.56 -4.38
CA PRO A 99 15.56 11.00 -5.60
C PRO A 99 15.30 10.13 -6.84
N ARG A 100 14.70 8.95 -6.66
CA ARG A 100 14.61 7.91 -7.69
C ARG A 100 13.27 7.85 -8.40
N PHE A 101 12.23 8.44 -7.84
CA PHE A 101 10.89 8.41 -8.44
C PHE A 101 10.41 9.80 -8.86
N ASP A 102 9.48 9.83 -9.81
CA ASP A 102 8.82 11.07 -10.22
C ASP A 102 7.73 11.45 -9.22
N LYS A 103 6.81 10.55 -8.93
CA LYS A 103 5.71 10.72 -7.97
C LYS A 103 5.56 9.47 -7.07
N ALA A 104 5.12 9.71 -5.85
CA ALA A 104 4.77 8.66 -4.90
C ALA A 104 3.26 8.39 -4.89
N ILE A 105 2.90 7.12 -4.85
CA ILE A 105 1.55 6.64 -4.57
C ILE A 105 1.58 6.06 -3.16
N ILE A 106 0.93 6.73 -2.22
CA ILE A 106 0.87 6.30 -0.82
C ILE A 106 -0.43 5.54 -0.59
N VAL A 107 -0.35 4.27 -0.25
CA VAL A 107 -1.53 3.41 -0.06
C VAL A 107 -1.77 3.20 1.42
N THR A 108 -2.65 4.01 1.98
CA THR A 108 -3.06 3.97 3.39
C THR A 108 -4.28 4.84 3.64
N GLY A 109 -5.01 4.53 4.70
CA GLY A 109 -6.05 5.40 5.27
C GLY A 109 -5.65 5.97 6.64
N ASP A 110 -4.42 5.67 7.10
CA ASP A 110 -3.92 6.07 8.42
C ASP A 110 -3.41 7.51 8.42
N GLY A 111 -3.94 8.29 9.36
CA GLY A 111 -3.58 9.70 9.54
C GLY A 111 -2.17 9.93 10.08
N ASP A 112 -1.52 8.92 10.64
CA ASP A 112 -0.16 9.05 11.14
C ASP A 112 0.84 9.35 10.01
N PHE A 113 0.48 9.09 8.76
CA PHE A 113 1.27 9.47 7.59
C PHE A 113 1.04 10.90 7.08
N TYR A 114 0.25 11.73 7.78
CA TYR A 114 -0.07 13.08 7.29
C TYR A 114 1.19 13.92 7.02
N CYS A 115 2.21 13.83 7.86
CA CYS A 115 3.44 14.59 7.70
C CYS A 115 4.24 14.16 6.46
N LEU A 116 4.26 12.86 6.14
CA LEU A 116 4.87 12.36 4.92
C LEU A 116 4.13 12.87 3.68
N VAL A 117 2.80 12.80 3.70
CA VAL A 117 1.94 13.25 2.60
C VAL A 117 2.12 14.75 2.37
N GLN A 118 2.12 15.56 3.43
CA GLN A 118 2.37 16.98 3.36
C GLN A 118 3.75 17.29 2.76
N TYR A 119 4.79 16.63 3.25
CA TYR A 119 6.14 16.84 2.74
C TYR A 119 6.27 16.49 1.27
N LEU A 120 5.73 15.34 0.85
CA LEU A 120 5.72 14.95 -0.57
C LEU A 120 4.97 15.93 -1.46
N LEU A 121 3.87 16.50 -0.95
CA LEU A 121 3.11 17.54 -1.65
C LEU A 121 3.94 18.82 -1.84
N GLU A 122 4.61 19.29 -0.78
CA GLU A 122 5.49 20.46 -0.79
C GLU A 122 6.67 20.28 -1.76
N GLN A 123 7.22 19.06 -1.85
CA GLN A 123 8.30 18.70 -2.79
C GLN A 123 7.80 18.43 -4.22
N ASN A 124 6.51 18.59 -4.48
CA ASN A 124 5.89 18.21 -5.77
C ASN A 124 6.14 16.73 -6.14
N LYS A 125 6.20 15.87 -5.14
CA LYS A 125 6.47 14.42 -5.26
C LYS A 125 5.25 13.55 -4.93
N LEU A 126 4.15 14.13 -4.48
CA LEU A 126 2.92 13.38 -4.23
C LEU A 126 2.14 13.18 -5.53
N GLY A 127 1.90 11.93 -5.90
CA GLY A 127 0.99 11.55 -6.97
C GLY A 127 -0.44 11.40 -6.45
N THR A 128 -0.64 10.41 -5.59
CA THR A 128 -1.97 10.08 -5.03
C THR A 128 -1.81 9.44 -3.66
N VAL A 129 -2.73 9.75 -2.75
CA VAL A 129 -3.01 8.93 -1.58
C VAL A 129 -4.16 8.00 -1.96
N LEU A 130 -3.88 6.72 -2.12
CA LEU A 130 -4.86 5.70 -2.46
C LEU A 130 -5.42 5.11 -1.16
N VAL A 131 -6.63 5.51 -0.81
CA VAL A 131 -7.30 5.13 0.44
C VAL A 131 -8.11 3.85 0.22
N PRO A 132 -7.83 2.78 0.98
CA PRO A 132 -8.50 1.50 0.78
C PRO A 132 -10.00 1.52 1.09
N ASN A 133 -10.43 2.29 2.10
CA ASN A 133 -11.83 2.39 2.50
C ASN A 133 -12.24 3.85 2.74
N GLN A 134 -13.06 4.38 1.86
CA GLN A 134 -13.58 5.75 1.93
C GLN A 134 -14.39 6.03 3.21
N LEU A 135 -14.99 5.01 3.80
CA LEU A 135 -15.85 5.16 4.99
C LEU A 135 -15.05 5.22 6.29
N LYS A 136 -13.77 4.79 6.25
CA LYS A 136 -12.92 4.66 7.44
C LYS A 136 -11.49 5.14 7.14
N TYR A 137 -11.31 6.44 6.93
CA TYR A 137 -9.97 7.02 6.80
C TYR A 137 -9.86 8.33 7.59
N SER A 138 -8.64 8.71 7.89
CA SER A 138 -8.35 9.84 8.76
C SER A 138 -8.72 11.19 8.15
N ALA A 139 -9.34 12.05 8.96
CA ALA A 139 -9.60 13.45 8.62
C ALA A 139 -8.31 14.25 8.34
N LEU A 140 -7.18 13.84 8.92
CA LEU A 140 -5.87 14.47 8.62
C LEU A 140 -5.48 14.27 7.15
N LEU A 141 -5.65 13.05 6.60
CA LEU A 141 -5.40 12.81 5.19
C LEU A 141 -6.33 13.61 4.30
N LYS A 142 -7.60 13.70 4.65
CA LYS A 142 -8.59 14.54 3.96
C LYS A 142 -8.16 15.99 3.90
N ARG A 143 -7.60 16.52 4.98
CA ARG A 143 -7.13 17.90 5.08
C ARG A 143 -5.92 18.17 4.19
N PHE A 144 -4.90 17.31 4.24
CA PHE A 144 -3.61 17.54 3.60
C PHE A 144 -3.52 17.05 2.15
N ALA A 145 -4.26 16.00 1.80
CA ALA A 145 -4.19 15.38 0.48
C ALA A 145 -5.40 15.69 -0.43
N ARG A 146 -6.25 16.61 -0.07
CA ARG A 146 -7.58 16.89 -0.61
C ARG A 146 -7.77 16.66 -2.13
N LYS A 147 -6.83 17.14 -2.95
CA LYS A 147 -6.86 17.02 -4.41
C LYS A 147 -6.12 15.79 -4.95
N HIS A 148 -5.48 15.04 -4.06
CA HIS A 148 -4.61 13.92 -4.38
C HIS A 148 -5.10 12.60 -3.77
N ILE A 149 -6.38 12.52 -3.40
CA ILE A 149 -6.98 11.31 -2.84
C ILE A 149 -7.75 10.56 -3.92
N ALA A 150 -7.55 9.24 -3.95
CA ALA A 150 -8.38 8.28 -4.66
C ALA A 150 -8.80 7.15 -3.71
N PHE A 151 -9.90 6.46 -4.02
CA PHE A 151 -10.47 5.42 -3.17
C PHE A 151 -10.51 4.08 -3.90
N MET A 152 -10.40 3.00 -3.15
CA MET A 152 -10.45 1.64 -3.68
C MET A 152 -11.84 1.01 -3.63
N ASN A 153 -12.85 1.69 -3.08
CA ASN A 153 -14.20 1.15 -2.88
C ASN A 153 -14.83 0.60 -4.18
N ASP A 154 -14.66 1.31 -5.30
CA ASP A 154 -15.23 0.93 -6.59
C ASP A 154 -14.39 -0.12 -7.35
N LEU A 155 -13.29 -0.58 -6.77
CA LEU A 155 -12.36 -1.53 -7.40
C LEU A 155 -12.65 -2.99 -7.04
N GLN A 156 -13.66 -3.28 -6.24
CA GLN A 156 -13.97 -4.63 -5.76
C GLN A 156 -14.07 -5.63 -6.92
N ASN A 157 -14.85 -5.35 -7.94
CA ASN A 157 -15.03 -6.27 -9.07
C ASN A 157 -13.73 -6.53 -9.85
N LYS A 158 -12.86 -5.52 -9.91
CA LYS A 158 -11.59 -5.58 -10.64
C LYS A 158 -10.49 -6.29 -9.85
N LEU A 159 -10.46 -6.09 -8.53
CA LEU A 159 -9.34 -6.48 -7.67
C LEU A 159 -9.67 -7.60 -6.68
N THR A 160 -10.90 -8.12 -6.68
CA THR A 160 -11.26 -9.24 -5.79
C THR A 160 -10.48 -10.50 -6.17
N TYR A 161 -9.94 -11.16 -5.14
CA TYR A 161 -9.39 -12.50 -5.26
C TYR A 161 -10.49 -13.48 -5.71
N LYS A 162 -10.26 -14.12 -6.84
CA LYS A 162 -11.13 -15.20 -7.35
C LYS A 162 -10.40 -16.53 -7.15
N LYS A 163 -10.98 -17.39 -6.32
CA LYS A 163 -10.49 -18.76 -6.21
C LYS A 163 -10.60 -19.38 -7.61
N GLU A 164 -9.48 -19.84 -8.17
CA GLU A 164 -9.53 -20.62 -9.42
C GLU A 164 -10.46 -21.81 -9.20
N GLY A 165 -11.51 -21.87 -10.00
CA GLY A 165 -12.45 -22.99 -9.95
C GLY A 165 -11.67 -24.26 -10.22
N GLY A 166 -11.65 -25.18 -9.24
CA GLY A 166 -11.11 -26.51 -9.48
C GLY A 166 -11.79 -27.09 -10.72
N ARG A 167 -11.02 -27.39 -11.74
CA ARG A 167 -11.50 -28.22 -12.84
C ARG A 167 -12.00 -29.52 -12.23
N LYS A 168 -13.31 -29.78 -12.34
CA LYS A 168 -13.88 -31.10 -12.09
C LYS A 168 -13.37 -32.06 -13.17
#